data_f6e71a51e7a8c45309a0210b2e765713
#
_entry.id   f6e71a51e7a8c45309a0210b2e765713
#
_cell.length_a   1.000
_cell.length_b   1.000
_cell.length_c   1.000
_cell.angle_alpha   90.00
_cell.angle_beta   90.00
_cell.angle_gamma   90.00
#
_symmetry.space_group_name_H-M   'P 1'
#
loop_
_entity.id
_entity.type
_entity.pdbx_description
1 polymer ?
#
loop_
_entity_poly.entity_id
_entity_poly.type
_entity_poly.pdbx_seq_one_letter_code
_entity_poly.pdbx_strand_id
1 'polypeptide(L)'
;MLRRELNLLNHIVYFPIFVYLIAFISLIFVKNLLIVEVLIVPLISWWTVWAVNEYIQDYNFDLLSTYPNLHLKYNYWRIFTLSIFHFLVLTLVLLIFYSNNFISLWIQYTCQILVFSGFSLLLLILIKNVEATLCIIIIYIVGEWFGLSKIIIWYHAFYFYSDPAPISLIIDKAILNALVGWGGLVLFHYIMKLRIKGFF
;
A
#
# COMPACT_ATOMS: atom_id res chain seq x y z
N MET A 1 -7.89 -21.89 -2.40
CA MET A 1 -6.86 -20.92 -2.78
C MET A 1 -6.48 -20.04 -1.60
N LEU A 2 -7.40 -19.28 -1.01
CA LEU A 2 -7.14 -18.37 0.13
C LEU A 2 -6.46 -19.05 1.34
N ARG A 3 -6.88 -20.26 1.71
CA ARG A 3 -6.30 -21.03 2.84
C ARG A 3 -4.85 -21.42 2.60
N ARG A 4 -4.46 -21.71 1.34
CA ARG A 4 -3.08 -22.01 0.97
C ARG A 4 -2.21 -20.74 1.02
N GLU A 5 -2.75 -19.61 0.55
CA GLU A 5 -2.09 -18.30 0.62
C GLU A 5 -1.87 -17.85 2.07
N LEU A 6 -2.89 -18.01 2.92
CA LEU A 6 -2.77 -17.69 4.34
C LEU A 6 -1.75 -18.60 5.06
N ASN A 7 -1.65 -19.88 4.67
CA ASN A 7 -0.64 -20.78 5.22
C ASN A 7 0.78 -20.43 4.73
N LEU A 8 0.94 -19.96 3.50
CA LEU A 8 2.24 -19.50 2.97
C LEU A 8 2.68 -18.18 3.60
N LEU A 9 1.73 -17.29 3.90
CA LEU A 9 2.01 -16.02 4.57
C LEU A 9 2.24 -16.18 6.09
N ASN A 10 1.84 -17.32 6.68
CA ASN A 10 2.06 -17.72 8.07
C ASN A 10 2.12 -16.53 9.08
N HIS A 11 3.26 -16.29 9.72
CA HIS A 11 3.43 -15.24 10.74
C HIS A 11 3.32 -13.79 10.18
N ILE A 12 3.49 -13.60 8.88
CA ILE A 12 3.47 -12.31 8.20
C ILE A 12 2.09 -11.65 8.24
N VAL A 13 1.02 -12.47 8.27
CA VAL A 13 -0.38 -12.00 8.32
C VAL A 13 -0.74 -11.41 9.68
N TYR A 14 -0.12 -11.89 10.76
CA TYR A 14 -0.49 -11.45 12.12
C TYR A 14 -0.14 -9.98 12.36
N PHE A 15 0.94 -9.49 11.78
CA PHE A 15 1.34 -8.09 11.99
C PHE A 15 0.29 -7.08 11.50
N PRO A 16 -0.21 -7.11 10.25
CA PRO A 16 -1.26 -6.21 9.81
C PRO A 16 -2.55 -6.34 10.61
N ILE A 17 -2.95 -7.56 10.96
CA ILE A 17 -4.14 -7.80 11.79
C ILE A 17 -3.99 -7.12 13.14
N PHE A 18 -2.83 -7.23 13.78
CA PHE A 18 -2.54 -6.58 15.04
C PHE A 18 -2.60 -5.05 14.93
N VAL A 19 -2.02 -4.49 13.84
CA VAL A 19 -2.07 -3.04 13.60
C VAL A 19 -3.51 -2.57 13.35
N TYR A 20 -4.32 -3.33 12.59
CA TYR A 20 -5.75 -3.00 12.41
C TYR A 20 -6.50 -3.00 13.74
N LEU A 21 -6.24 -3.97 14.62
CA LEU A 21 -6.85 -4.02 15.94
C LEU A 21 -6.47 -2.81 16.80
N ILE A 22 -5.18 -2.45 16.82
CA ILE A 22 -4.71 -1.25 17.54
C ILE A 22 -5.38 0.00 16.97
N ALA A 23 -5.41 0.16 15.65
CA ALA A 23 -6.03 1.31 15.01
C ALA A 23 -7.52 1.39 15.34
N PHE A 24 -8.24 0.25 15.29
CA PHE A 24 -9.65 0.19 15.61
C PHE A 24 -9.93 0.57 17.08
N ILE A 25 -9.17 0.00 18.01
CA ILE A 25 -9.27 0.34 19.44
C ILE A 25 -8.97 1.84 19.64
N SER A 26 -7.91 2.36 19.03
CA SER A 26 -7.55 3.77 19.15
C SER A 26 -8.65 4.70 18.61
N LEU A 27 -9.33 4.32 17.52
CA LEU A 27 -10.45 5.08 16.95
C LEU A 27 -11.68 5.11 17.87
N ILE A 28 -11.92 4.06 18.66
CA ILE A 28 -13.00 4.06 19.66
C ILE A 28 -12.77 5.15 20.70
N PHE A 29 -11.53 5.35 21.14
CA PHE A 29 -11.22 6.30 22.20
C PHE A 29 -10.96 7.72 21.71
N VAL A 30 -10.28 7.89 20.58
CA VAL A 30 -9.74 9.20 20.16
C VAL A 30 -10.46 9.77 18.92
N LYS A 31 -11.08 8.93 18.07
CA LYS A 31 -11.76 9.34 16.81
C LYS A 31 -10.95 10.30 15.93
N ASN A 32 -9.64 10.11 15.83
CA ASN A 32 -8.74 10.96 15.07
C ASN A 32 -8.47 10.34 13.68
N LEU A 33 -8.71 11.09 12.61
CA LEU A 33 -8.44 10.67 11.22
C LEU A 33 -6.97 10.33 10.97
N LEU A 34 -6.04 10.94 11.70
CA LEU A 34 -4.61 10.66 11.58
C LEU A 34 -4.29 9.17 11.86
N ILE A 35 -5.09 8.50 12.72
CA ILE A 35 -4.92 7.06 12.98
C ILE A 35 -5.18 6.24 11.71
N VAL A 36 -6.23 6.60 10.96
CA VAL A 36 -6.54 5.93 9.69
C VAL A 36 -5.45 6.19 8.67
N GLU A 37 -5.05 7.44 8.55
CA GLU A 37 -4.09 7.90 7.55
C GLU A 37 -2.68 7.34 7.77
N VAL A 38 -2.21 7.28 9.02
CA VAL A 38 -0.83 6.88 9.34
C VAL A 38 -0.70 5.38 9.59
N LEU A 39 -1.73 4.73 10.17
CA LEU A 39 -1.65 3.31 10.51
C LEU A 39 -2.33 2.42 9.46
N ILE A 40 -3.57 2.74 9.06
CA ILE A 40 -4.34 1.84 8.18
C ILE A 40 -3.88 1.98 6.73
N VAL A 41 -3.84 3.19 6.20
CA VAL A 41 -3.56 3.42 4.76
C VAL A 41 -2.22 2.83 4.31
N PRO A 42 -1.08 3.03 5.00
CA PRO A 42 0.21 2.50 4.57
C PRO A 42 0.35 0.98 4.68
N LEU A 43 -0.52 0.30 5.45
CA LEU A 43 -0.49 -1.16 5.56
C LEU A 43 -0.71 -1.88 4.23
N ILE A 44 -1.23 -1.21 3.21
CA ILE A 44 -1.29 -1.77 1.86
C ILE A 44 0.11 -2.13 1.34
N SER A 45 1.13 -1.35 1.71
CA SER A 45 2.52 -1.64 1.34
C SER A 45 2.99 -2.99 1.90
N TRP A 46 2.61 -3.33 3.12
CA TRP A 46 2.88 -4.64 3.69
C TRP A 46 2.31 -5.77 2.84
N TRP A 47 1.02 -5.66 2.52
CA TRP A 47 0.34 -6.68 1.72
C TRP A 47 0.92 -6.82 0.31
N THR A 48 1.18 -5.71 -0.37
CA THR A 48 1.70 -5.72 -1.75
C THR A 48 3.13 -6.24 -1.82
N VAL A 49 4.00 -5.84 -0.89
CA VAL A 49 5.39 -6.28 -0.83
C VAL A 49 5.47 -7.79 -0.59
N TRP A 50 4.76 -8.32 0.40
CA TRP A 50 4.76 -9.75 0.70
C TRP A 50 4.05 -10.58 -0.37
N ALA A 51 3.05 -10.03 -1.06
CA ALA A 51 2.38 -10.72 -2.17
C ALA A 51 3.35 -11.08 -3.30
N VAL A 52 4.38 -10.29 -3.51
CA VAL A 52 5.30 -10.39 -4.66
C VAL A 52 6.71 -10.83 -4.28
N ASN A 53 7.03 -10.85 -2.97
CA ASN A 53 8.38 -11.15 -2.49
C ASN A 53 8.97 -12.45 -3.06
N GLU A 54 8.21 -13.54 -3.05
CA GLU A 54 8.66 -14.86 -3.55
C GLU A 54 9.13 -14.82 -5.01
N TYR A 55 8.68 -13.82 -5.76
CA TYR A 55 8.92 -13.66 -7.19
C TYR A 55 10.05 -12.69 -7.51
N ILE A 56 10.46 -11.90 -6.55
CA ILE A 56 11.53 -10.91 -6.74
C ILE A 56 12.87 -11.47 -6.28
N GLN A 57 12.89 -12.42 -5.35
CA GLN A 57 14.10 -13.10 -4.92
C GLN A 57 14.73 -13.87 -6.08
N ASP A 58 16.01 -13.62 -6.34
CA ASP A 58 16.73 -14.16 -7.51
C ASP A 58 16.68 -15.69 -7.59
N TYR A 59 16.67 -16.39 -6.46
CA TYR A 59 16.65 -17.86 -6.41
C TYR A 59 15.37 -18.48 -6.99
N ASN A 60 14.22 -17.84 -6.81
CA ASN A 60 12.95 -18.34 -7.31
C ASN A 60 12.65 -17.81 -8.72
N PHE A 61 13.30 -16.72 -9.11
CA PHE A 61 13.02 -16.03 -10.36
C PHE A 61 13.38 -16.88 -11.57
N ASP A 62 14.52 -17.57 -11.58
CA ASP A 62 14.99 -18.42 -12.69
C ASP A 62 14.03 -19.57 -12.96
N LEU A 63 13.50 -20.17 -11.90
CA LEU A 63 12.53 -21.26 -12.00
C LEU A 63 11.17 -20.79 -12.52
N LEU A 64 10.78 -19.58 -12.17
CA LEU A 64 9.50 -18.98 -12.51
C LEU A 64 9.53 -18.29 -13.87
N SER A 65 10.69 -17.87 -14.38
CA SER A 65 10.87 -17.29 -15.70
C SER A 65 10.56 -18.27 -16.83
N THR A 66 10.60 -19.60 -16.56
CA THR A 66 10.18 -20.63 -17.51
C THR A 66 8.68 -20.59 -17.87
N TYR A 67 7.85 -19.95 -17.01
CA TYR A 67 6.40 -19.82 -17.22
C TYR A 67 5.92 -18.36 -17.07
N PRO A 68 6.37 -17.43 -17.91
CA PRO A 68 6.22 -15.98 -17.68
C PRO A 68 4.76 -15.51 -17.61
N ASN A 69 3.88 -16.06 -18.43
CA ASN A 69 2.48 -15.63 -18.46
C ASN A 69 1.67 -16.09 -17.24
N LEU A 70 1.90 -17.31 -16.78
CA LEU A 70 1.23 -17.86 -15.60
C LEU A 70 1.65 -17.10 -14.34
N HIS A 71 2.90 -16.74 -14.29
CA HIS A 71 3.58 -16.06 -13.22
C HIS A 71 3.06 -14.63 -12.99
N LEU A 72 3.06 -13.81 -14.05
CA LEU A 72 2.53 -12.46 -13.97
C LEU A 72 1.06 -12.45 -13.54
N LYS A 73 0.23 -13.32 -14.16
CA LYS A 73 -1.19 -13.44 -13.84
C LYS A 73 -1.44 -13.80 -12.37
N TYR A 74 -0.65 -14.72 -11.83
CA TYR A 74 -0.77 -15.17 -10.44
C TYR A 74 -0.40 -14.07 -9.45
N ASN A 75 0.67 -13.32 -9.71
CA ASN A 75 1.10 -12.19 -8.88
C ASN A 75 0.05 -11.09 -8.82
N TYR A 76 -0.48 -10.68 -9.97
CA TYR A 76 -1.53 -9.66 -10.00
C TYR A 76 -2.78 -10.12 -9.26
N TRP A 77 -3.12 -11.40 -9.36
CA TRP A 77 -4.25 -11.96 -8.63
C TRP A 77 -4.04 -11.91 -7.10
N ARG A 78 -2.82 -12.21 -6.63
CA ARG A 78 -2.48 -12.10 -5.19
C ARG A 78 -2.56 -10.65 -4.71
N ILE A 79 -1.92 -9.73 -5.42
CA ILE A 79 -1.96 -8.30 -5.09
C ILE A 79 -3.43 -7.84 -5.04
N PHE A 80 -4.22 -8.17 -6.05
CA PHE A 80 -5.63 -7.79 -6.15
C PHE A 80 -6.45 -8.33 -4.97
N THR A 81 -6.31 -9.60 -4.63
CA THR A 81 -7.05 -10.24 -3.52
C THR A 81 -6.70 -9.58 -2.17
N LEU A 82 -5.42 -9.34 -1.90
CA LEU A 82 -4.97 -8.71 -0.66
C LEU A 82 -5.37 -7.23 -0.61
N SER A 83 -5.35 -6.54 -1.75
CA SER A 83 -5.82 -5.16 -1.85
C SER A 83 -7.33 -5.07 -1.58
N ILE A 84 -8.15 -5.97 -2.11
CA ILE A 84 -9.59 -6.01 -1.81
C ILE A 84 -9.82 -6.18 -0.30
N PHE A 85 -9.10 -7.10 0.34
CA PHE A 85 -9.21 -7.29 1.79
C PHE A 85 -8.89 -5.98 2.54
N HIS A 86 -7.80 -5.31 2.18
CA HIS A 86 -7.44 -4.04 2.78
C HIS A 86 -8.49 -2.94 2.55
N PHE A 87 -9.03 -2.84 1.33
CA PHE A 87 -10.12 -1.90 1.00
C PHE A 87 -11.40 -2.18 1.78
N LEU A 88 -11.73 -3.45 2.01
CA LEU A 88 -12.88 -3.82 2.84
C LEU A 88 -12.69 -3.37 4.28
N VAL A 89 -11.51 -3.58 4.87
CA VAL A 89 -11.19 -3.11 6.22
C VAL A 89 -11.29 -1.58 6.30
N LEU A 90 -10.68 -0.85 5.36
CA LEU A 90 -10.77 0.61 5.31
C LEU A 90 -12.24 1.07 5.20
N THR A 91 -13.00 0.48 4.28
CA THR A 91 -14.41 0.83 4.07
C THR A 91 -15.23 0.62 5.33
N LEU A 92 -15.05 -0.50 6.03
CA LEU A 92 -15.73 -0.79 7.29
C LEU A 92 -15.38 0.24 8.37
N VAL A 93 -14.10 0.58 8.51
CA VAL A 93 -13.64 1.60 9.46
C VAL A 93 -14.28 2.95 9.17
N LEU A 94 -14.31 3.38 7.90
CA LEU A 94 -14.90 4.66 7.52
C LEU A 94 -16.43 4.69 7.72
N LEU A 95 -17.12 3.59 7.42
CA LEU A 95 -18.57 3.49 7.65
C LEU A 95 -18.93 3.54 9.13
N ILE A 96 -18.15 2.89 9.99
CA ILE A 96 -18.42 2.84 11.44
C ILE A 96 -18.13 4.19 12.12
N PHE A 97 -17.00 4.80 11.81
CA PHE A 97 -16.54 5.97 12.54
C PHE A 97 -16.81 7.31 11.86
N TYR A 98 -16.99 7.34 10.53
CA TYR A 98 -17.02 8.57 9.72
C TYR A 98 -18.10 8.53 8.62
N SER A 99 -19.26 7.94 8.89
CA SER A 99 -20.35 7.75 7.91
C SER A 99 -20.78 9.04 7.21
N ASN A 100 -20.81 10.17 7.92
CA ASN A 100 -21.25 11.47 7.38
C ASN A 100 -20.31 12.03 6.30
N ASN A 101 -19.03 11.69 6.35
CA ASN A 101 -18.00 12.15 5.42
C ASN A 101 -17.37 11.00 4.62
N PHE A 102 -18.06 9.87 4.54
CA PHE A 102 -17.56 8.64 3.96
C PHE A 102 -16.97 8.83 2.55
N ILE A 103 -17.70 9.48 1.63
CA ILE A 103 -17.28 9.62 0.23
C ILE A 103 -15.99 10.43 0.11
N SER A 104 -15.89 11.55 0.82
CA SER A 104 -14.69 12.39 0.81
C SER A 104 -13.46 11.63 1.30
N LEU A 105 -13.57 10.97 2.46
CA LEU A 105 -12.49 10.20 3.04
C LEU A 105 -12.14 8.95 2.23
N TRP A 106 -13.14 8.31 1.64
CA TRP A 106 -12.91 7.13 0.81
C TRP A 106 -12.10 7.48 -0.45
N ILE A 107 -12.43 8.59 -1.14
CA ILE A 107 -11.65 9.10 -2.28
C ILE A 107 -10.22 9.43 -1.83
N GLN A 108 -10.08 10.19 -0.75
CA GLN A 108 -8.79 10.58 -0.20
C GLN A 108 -7.88 9.38 0.06
N TYR A 109 -8.35 8.42 0.85
CA TYR A 109 -7.54 7.29 1.27
C TYR A 109 -7.33 6.26 0.16
N THR A 110 -8.28 6.09 -0.77
CA THR A 110 -8.09 5.24 -1.95
C THR A 110 -6.92 5.75 -2.80
N CYS A 111 -6.83 7.04 -3.04
CA CYS A 111 -5.73 7.63 -3.80
C CYS A 111 -4.38 7.48 -3.07
N GLN A 112 -4.35 7.61 -1.73
CA GLN A 112 -3.15 7.33 -0.94
C GLN A 112 -2.74 5.85 -0.98
N ILE A 113 -3.69 4.92 -0.90
CA ILE A 113 -3.44 3.48 -1.04
C ILE A 113 -2.77 3.17 -2.38
N LEU A 114 -3.19 3.82 -3.47
CA LEU A 114 -2.53 3.68 -4.77
C LEU A 114 -1.07 4.13 -4.72
N VAL A 115 -0.76 5.25 -4.06
CA VAL A 115 0.63 5.72 -3.88
C VAL A 115 1.44 4.68 -3.13
N PHE A 116 0.97 4.24 -1.97
CA PHE A 116 1.71 3.29 -1.13
C PHE A 116 1.89 1.93 -1.80
N SER A 117 0.88 1.44 -2.53
CA SER A 117 1.00 0.18 -3.28
C SER A 117 1.97 0.30 -4.46
N GLY A 118 1.85 1.37 -5.27
CA GLY A 118 2.73 1.60 -6.40
C GLY A 118 4.18 1.84 -5.99
N PHE A 119 4.39 2.68 -4.98
CA PHE A 119 5.72 3.00 -4.48
C PHE A 119 6.41 1.80 -3.82
N SER A 120 5.69 1.03 -3.00
CA SER A 120 6.22 -0.16 -2.34
C SER A 120 6.64 -1.26 -3.34
N LEU A 121 5.84 -1.49 -4.36
CA LEU A 121 6.16 -2.45 -5.41
C LEU A 121 7.36 -2.00 -6.25
N LEU A 122 7.43 -0.70 -6.58
CA LEU A 122 8.56 -0.14 -7.30
C LEU A 122 9.85 -0.23 -6.49
N LEU A 123 9.82 0.14 -5.21
CA LEU A 123 10.98 -0.01 -4.32
C LEU A 123 11.40 -1.46 -4.19
N LEU A 124 10.46 -2.38 -4.01
CA LEU A 124 10.76 -3.80 -3.86
C LEU A 124 11.51 -4.37 -5.07
N ILE A 125 11.09 -4.02 -6.29
CA ILE A 125 11.76 -4.54 -7.50
C ILE A 125 13.15 -3.94 -7.70
N LEU A 126 13.37 -2.70 -7.22
CA LEU A 126 14.68 -2.03 -7.29
C LEU A 126 15.65 -2.54 -6.24
N ILE A 127 15.17 -2.72 -5.01
CA ILE A 127 16.00 -3.08 -3.84
C ILE A 127 16.14 -4.60 -3.70
N LYS A 128 15.14 -5.37 -4.15
CA LYS A 128 15.06 -6.84 -4.05
C LYS A 128 15.13 -7.37 -2.60
N ASN A 129 14.77 -6.54 -1.64
CA ASN A 129 14.77 -6.86 -0.22
C ASN A 129 13.51 -6.29 0.45
N VAL A 130 12.70 -7.18 1.05
CA VAL A 130 11.43 -6.81 1.70
C VAL A 130 11.64 -5.90 2.89
N GLU A 131 12.58 -6.29 3.76
CA GLU A 131 12.82 -5.58 5.02
C GLU A 131 13.30 -4.16 4.74
N ALA A 132 14.28 -4.00 3.83
CA ALA A 132 14.76 -2.69 3.40
C ALA A 132 13.65 -1.84 2.77
N THR A 133 12.80 -2.45 1.94
CA THR A 133 11.65 -1.76 1.32
C THR A 133 10.68 -1.26 2.38
N LEU A 134 10.30 -2.11 3.33
CA LEU A 134 9.38 -1.74 4.41
C LEU A 134 9.99 -0.70 5.35
N CYS A 135 11.30 -0.81 5.66
CA CYS A 135 12.01 0.21 6.44
C CYS A 135 11.97 1.59 5.77
N ILE A 136 12.20 1.67 4.46
CA ILE A 136 12.11 2.96 3.72
C ILE A 136 10.72 3.55 3.80
N ILE A 137 9.67 2.72 3.67
CA ILE A 137 8.29 3.17 3.79
C ILE A 137 8.00 3.70 5.20
N ILE A 138 8.46 3.00 6.23
CA ILE A 138 8.30 3.45 7.62
C ILE A 138 9.05 4.77 7.85
N ILE A 139 10.28 4.87 7.35
CA ILE A 139 11.08 6.12 7.44
C ILE A 139 10.35 7.27 6.72
N TYR A 140 9.74 7.01 5.57
CA TYR A 140 8.94 8.00 4.86
C TYR A 140 7.74 8.46 5.70
N ILE A 141 6.96 7.53 6.27
CA ILE A 141 5.79 7.84 7.10
C ILE A 141 6.19 8.67 8.31
N VAL A 142 7.22 8.23 9.03
CA VAL A 142 7.75 8.92 10.22
C VAL A 142 8.34 10.29 9.84
N GLY A 143 9.07 10.36 8.74
CA GLY A 143 9.62 11.60 8.23
C GLY A 143 8.55 12.63 7.89
N GLU A 144 7.49 12.22 7.20
CA GLU A 144 6.34 13.09 6.91
C GLU A 144 5.66 13.59 8.18
N TRP A 145 5.51 12.73 9.18
CA TRP A 145 4.97 13.11 10.49
C TRP A 145 5.83 14.16 11.21
N PHE A 146 7.16 14.04 11.12
CA PHE A 146 8.11 15.00 11.72
C PHE A 146 8.42 16.21 10.84
N GLY A 147 7.77 16.35 9.70
CA GLY A 147 7.85 17.56 8.87
C GLY A 147 8.77 17.44 7.66
N LEU A 148 8.99 16.24 7.12
CA LEU A 148 9.66 16.02 5.84
C LEU A 148 8.99 16.81 4.71
N SER A 149 7.67 17.00 4.79
CA SER A 149 6.87 17.86 3.90
C SER A 149 7.35 19.32 3.82
N LYS A 150 8.05 19.81 4.85
CA LYS A 150 8.67 21.14 4.83
C LYS A 150 9.95 21.17 4.01
N ILE A 151 10.59 20.02 3.82
CA ILE A 151 11.84 19.85 3.06
C ILE A 151 11.51 19.51 1.62
N ILE A 152 10.59 18.56 1.41
CA ILE A 152 10.11 18.15 0.08
C ILE A 152 8.83 18.94 -0.22
N ILE A 153 8.98 20.15 -0.65
CA ILE A 153 7.86 21.12 -0.84
C ILE A 153 6.94 20.69 -1.98
N TRP A 154 7.44 19.97 -2.98
CA TRP A 154 6.73 19.71 -4.23
C TRP A 154 5.80 18.49 -4.22
N TYR A 155 6.01 17.54 -3.29
CA TYR A 155 5.12 16.38 -3.17
C TYR A 155 5.18 15.72 -1.79
N HIS A 156 4.01 15.41 -1.24
CA HIS A 156 3.81 14.58 -0.05
C HIS A 156 2.47 13.83 -0.15
N ALA A 157 2.45 12.55 0.22
CA ALA A 157 1.27 11.71 0.06
C ALA A 157 0.17 12.01 1.11
N PHE A 158 0.57 12.40 2.33
CA PHE A 158 -0.34 12.60 3.45
C PHE A 158 -1.05 13.95 3.42
N TYR A 159 -2.26 14.00 3.97
CA TYR A 159 -3.05 15.22 4.14
C TYR A 159 -2.90 15.82 5.54
N PHE A 160 -2.78 14.95 6.57
CA PHE A 160 -2.68 15.31 7.98
C PHE A 160 -3.83 16.18 8.50
N TYR A 161 -5.04 15.96 7.98
CA TYR A 161 -6.23 16.62 8.51
C TYR A 161 -6.71 15.89 9.77
N SER A 162 -6.97 16.64 10.85
CA SER A 162 -7.61 16.12 12.06
C SER A 162 -9.10 15.84 11.84
N ASP A 163 -9.73 16.68 11.02
CA ASP A 163 -11.14 16.63 10.69
C ASP A 163 -11.37 16.39 9.20
N PRO A 164 -12.53 15.80 8.82
CA PRO A 164 -12.84 15.54 7.42
C PRO A 164 -12.87 16.83 6.59
N ALA A 165 -12.05 16.91 5.56
CA ALA A 165 -12.04 18.04 4.63
C ALA A 165 -13.07 17.85 3.51
N PRO A 166 -13.65 18.95 2.99
CA PRO A 166 -14.56 18.89 1.85
C PRO A 166 -13.81 18.44 0.59
N ILE A 167 -14.54 17.78 -0.33
CA ILE A 167 -13.97 17.21 -1.56
C ILE A 167 -13.20 18.26 -2.38
N SER A 168 -13.69 19.51 -2.42
CA SER A 168 -13.05 20.60 -3.16
C SER A 168 -11.61 20.90 -2.70
N LEU A 169 -11.27 20.65 -1.44
CA LEU A 169 -9.92 20.87 -0.91
C LEU A 169 -8.98 19.67 -1.11
N ILE A 170 -9.54 18.49 -1.31
CA ILE A 170 -8.73 17.24 -1.41
C ILE A 170 -8.54 16.79 -2.86
N ILE A 171 -9.39 17.22 -3.80
CA ILE A 171 -9.49 16.60 -5.13
C ILE A 171 -8.18 16.73 -5.93
N ASP A 172 -7.55 17.90 -5.91
CA ASP A 172 -6.31 18.12 -6.68
C ASP A 172 -5.19 17.22 -6.20
N LYS A 173 -5.03 17.11 -4.87
CA LYS A 173 -4.04 16.24 -4.27
C LYS A 173 -4.40 14.76 -4.43
N ALA A 174 -5.69 14.42 -4.40
CA ALA A 174 -6.15 13.06 -4.65
C ALA A 174 -5.81 12.62 -6.09
N ILE A 175 -6.04 13.49 -7.08
CA ILE A 175 -5.65 13.24 -8.46
C ILE A 175 -4.13 13.05 -8.58
N LEU A 176 -3.35 13.93 -7.95
CA LEU A 176 -1.90 13.81 -7.95
C LEU A 176 -1.43 12.50 -7.33
N ASN A 177 -1.97 12.13 -6.17
CA ASN A 177 -1.70 10.86 -5.51
C ASN A 177 -2.06 9.67 -6.42
N ALA A 178 -3.22 9.71 -7.07
CA ALA A 178 -3.64 8.66 -8.00
C ALA A 178 -2.66 8.54 -9.17
N LEU A 179 -2.24 9.65 -9.77
CA LEU A 179 -1.27 9.66 -10.88
C LEU A 179 0.09 9.10 -10.45
N VAL A 180 0.61 9.50 -9.30
CA VAL A 180 1.88 9.00 -8.75
C VAL A 180 1.78 7.49 -8.45
N GLY A 181 0.69 7.06 -7.82
CA GLY A 181 0.46 5.64 -7.51
C GLY A 181 0.35 4.78 -8.78
N TRP A 182 -0.43 5.22 -9.76
CA TRP A 182 -0.53 4.56 -11.06
C TRP A 182 0.81 4.52 -11.78
N GLY A 183 1.55 5.63 -11.79
CA GLY A 183 2.90 5.69 -12.36
C GLY A 183 3.82 4.64 -11.75
N GLY A 184 3.80 4.48 -10.43
CA GLY A 184 4.54 3.45 -9.71
C GLY A 184 4.16 2.03 -10.14
N LEU A 185 2.86 1.73 -10.25
CA LEU A 185 2.36 0.43 -10.71
C LEU A 185 2.76 0.12 -12.16
N VAL A 186 2.65 1.11 -13.04
CA VAL A 186 3.06 0.96 -14.47
C VAL A 186 4.55 0.72 -14.59
N LEU A 187 5.37 1.48 -13.87
CA LEU A 187 6.82 1.29 -13.84
C LEU A 187 7.20 -0.09 -13.28
N PHE A 188 6.58 -0.50 -12.17
CA PHE A 188 6.75 -1.85 -11.63
C PHE A 188 6.45 -2.92 -12.67
N HIS A 189 5.28 -2.83 -13.35
CA HIS A 189 4.90 -3.77 -14.41
C HIS A 189 5.94 -3.82 -15.53
N TYR A 190 6.40 -2.65 -15.98
CA TYR A 190 7.37 -2.54 -17.08
C TYR A 190 8.72 -3.17 -16.70
N ILE A 191 9.25 -2.85 -15.51
CA ILE A 191 10.52 -3.41 -15.01
C ILE A 191 10.40 -4.94 -14.85
N MET A 192 9.29 -5.44 -14.28
CA MET A 192 9.04 -6.88 -14.18
C MET A 192 9.07 -7.57 -15.54
N LYS A 193 8.44 -6.97 -16.54
CA LYS A 193 8.42 -7.51 -17.91
C LYS A 193 9.81 -7.51 -18.56
N LEU A 194 10.63 -6.49 -18.32
CA LEU A 194 12.01 -6.44 -18.81
C LEU A 194 12.87 -7.50 -18.12
N ARG A 195 12.72 -7.68 -16.80
CA ARG A 195 13.45 -8.69 -16.05
C ARG A 195 13.12 -10.11 -16.53
N ILE A 196 11.86 -10.42 -16.80
CA ILE A 196 11.44 -11.72 -17.37
C ILE A 196 12.07 -11.97 -18.73
N LYS A 197 12.35 -10.91 -19.50
CA LYS A 197 13.03 -11.04 -20.81
C LYS A 197 14.57 -11.13 -20.69
N GLY A 198 15.14 -11.13 -19.49
CA GLY A 198 16.58 -11.26 -19.27
C GLY A 198 17.37 -9.96 -19.50
N PHE A 199 16.74 -8.79 -19.44
CA PHE A 199 17.42 -7.50 -19.60
C PHE A 199 17.97 -6.92 -18.28
N PHE A 200 17.70 -7.55 -17.11
CA PHE A 200 18.19 -7.15 -15.78
C PHE A 200 18.52 -8.37 -14.91
#